data_02c8d04353d71f8f7a1d5906cfc2ea8b
#
_entry.id   02c8d04353d71f8f7a1d5906cfc2ea8b
#
_cell.length_a   1.000
_cell.length_b   1.000
_cell.length_c   1.000
_cell.angle_alpha   90.00
_cell.angle_beta   90.00
_cell.angle_gamma   90.00
#
_symmetry.space_group_name_H-M   'P 1'
#
loop_
_entity.id
_entity.type
_entity.pdbx_description
1 polymer ?
#
loop_
_entity_poly.entity_id
_entity_poly.type
_entity_poly.pdbx_seq_one_letter_code
_entity_poly.pdbx_strand_id
1 'polypeptide(L)'
;MKKTILTMALMGCMLCTQAQKVTCYTTTEGEAWQQSRTTLSSKPQGTTVATVEGTEEGTVFRAWGTTFNELDWDAFNLLSRDEQDEVMHRLFAPDGDLRFTHGRVSMNANDYARSWYSCDDVVGDLGLRHFNIERDKRNIIPLARAAQKYCPQLQLFMSPWSPPAWMKINHDYPVVPSPHNTMDSRQGYLLYMDDGRALDPDEMKLL
;
A
#
# COMPACT_ATOMS: atom_id res chain seq x y z
N MET A 1 81.42 -0.09 -17.25
CA MET A 1 80.12 -0.81 -17.38
C MET A 1 79.31 -0.67 -16.11
N LYS A 2 78.37 0.27 -16.13
CA LYS A 2 77.48 0.51 -14.94
C LYS A 2 76.24 -0.33 -15.14
N LYS A 3 75.98 -1.26 -14.22
CA LYS A 3 74.76 -2.05 -14.16
C LYS A 3 73.68 -1.23 -13.46
N THR A 4 72.70 -0.79 -14.23
CA THR A 4 71.47 -0.14 -13.68
C THR A 4 70.51 -1.24 -13.22
N ILE A 5 70.30 -1.35 -11.93
CA ILE A 5 69.30 -2.24 -11.32
C ILE A 5 67.97 -1.48 -11.36
N LEU A 6 67.05 -1.96 -12.20
CA LEU A 6 65.68 -1.46 -12.27
C LEU A 6 64.87 -2.14 -11.18
N THR A 7 64.61 -1.43 -10.09
CA THR A 7 63.76 -1.88 -9.02
C THR A 7 62.30 -1.62 -9.42
N MET A 8 61.63 -2.67 -9.89
CA MET A 8 60.19 -2.64 -10.10
C MET A 8 59.48 -2.67 -8.73
N ALA A 9 59.00 -1.49 -8.31
CA ALA A 9 58.09 -1.42 -7.16
C ALA A 9 56.76 -2.00 -7.58
N LEU A 10 56.45 -3.20 -7.16
CA LEU A 10 55.12 -3.79 -7.26
C LEU A 10 54.20 -3.04 -6.27
N MET A 11 53.52 -2.02 -6.78
CA MET A 11 52.45 -1.37 -6.04
C MET A 11 51.24 -2.33 -6.00
N GLY A 12 51.22 -3.20 -5.00
CA GLY A 12 50.10 -4.04 -4.73
C GLY A 12 48.92 -3.15 -4.33
N CYS A 13 47.98 -2.88 -5.24
CA CYS A 13 46.65 -2.39 -4.90
C CYS A 13 46.01 -3.46 -4.00
N MET A 14 46.15 -3.30 -2.68
CA MET A 14 45.25 -3.93 -1.74
C MET A 14 43.85 -3.33 -2.01
N LEU A 15 43.08 -3.99 -2.85
CA LEU A 15 41.64 -3.84 -2.85
C LEU A 15 41.17 -4.29 -1.48
N CYS A 16 41.14 -3.37 -0.52
CA CYS A 16 40.38 -3.56 0.70
C CYS A 16 38.92 -3.70 0.29
N THR A 17 38.48 -4.92 0.06
CA THR A 17 37.06 -5.26 0.03
C THR A 17 36.54 -4.95 1.43
N GLN A 18 36.01 -3.73 1.60
CA GLN A 18 35.30 -3.41 2.83
C GLN A 18 34.12 -4.39 2.91
N ALA A 19 34.17 -5.27 3.89
CA ALA A 19 33.07 -6.17 4.15
C ALA A 19 31.81 -5.33 4.35
N GLN A 20 30.83 -5.56 3.51
CA GLN A 20 29.58 -4.79 3.54
C GLN A 20 28.88 -5.04 4.89
N LYS A 21 28.66 -3.96 5.64
CA LYS A 21 27.92 -4.01 6.90
C LYS A 21 26.42 -4.11 6.61
N VAL A 22 25.75 -5.02 7.27
CA VAL A 22 24.31 -5.21 7.18
C VAL A 22 23.69 -4.97 8.54
N THR A 23 22.62 -4.19 8.57
CA THR A 23 21.78 -4.04 9.76
C THR A 23 20.55 -4.93 9.57
N CYS A 24 20.35 -5.84 10.50
CA CYS A 24 19.19 -6.74 10.49
C CYS A 24 18.18 -6.26 11.55
N TYR A 25 16.92 -6.23 11.20
CA TYR A 25 15.81 -6.03 12.12
C TYR A 25 15.01 -7.31 12.16
N THR A 26 14.87 -7.89 13.35
CA THR A 26 14.16 -9.15 13.56
C THR A 26 13.05 -8.94 14.57
N THR A 27 11.92 -9.60 14.33
CA THR A 27 10.81 -9.69 15.27
C THR A 27 10.55 -11.16 15.54
N THR A 28 10.53 -11.54 16.80
CA THR A 28 10.17 -12.88 17.26
C THR A 28 8.99 -12.79 18.23
N GLU A 29 8.41 -13.93 18.59
CA GLU A 29 7.40 -13.99 19.64
C GLU A 29 8.01 -13.46 20.95
N GLY A 30 7.51 -12.35 21.45
CA GLY A 30 7.98 -11.69 22.67
C GLY A 30 9.08 -10.63 22.50
N GLU A 31 9.74 -10.54 21.35
CA GLU A 31 10.76 -9.52 21.08
C GLU A 31 10.56 -8.87 19.72
N ALA A 32 10.04 -7.63 19.71
CA ALA A 32 9.82 -6.87 18.50
C ALA A 32 11.02 -5.96 18.16
N TRP A 33 11.31 -5.79 16.86
CA TRP A 33 12.25 -4.81 16.33
C TRP A 33 13.67 -4.88 16.89
N GLN A 34 14.17 -6.09 17.15
CA GLN A 34 15.56 -6.28 17.59
C GLN A 34 16.51 -5.92 16.45
N GLN A 35 17.37 -4.94 16.71
CA GLN A 35 18.39 -4.52 15.76
C GLN A 35 19.70 -5.26 16.03
N SER A 36 20.24 -5.93 15.03
CA SER A 36 21.57 -6.52 15.05
C SER A 36 22.41 -6.01 13.87
N ARG A 37 23.72 -6.03 14.03
CA ARG A 37 24.67 -5.67 12.98
C ARG A 37 25.55 -6.84 12.65
N THR A 38 25.67 -7.15 11.38
CA THR A 38 26.53 -8.20 10.87
C THR A 38 27.31 -7.70 9.66
N THR A 39 28.26 -8.51 9.23
CA THR A 39 29.03 -8.25 7.99
C THR A 39 28.77 -9.39 7.03
N LEU A 40 28.65 -9.05 5.74
CA LEU A 40 28.57 -10.07 4.71
C LEU A 40 29.91 -10.80 4.61
N SER A 41 29.87 -12.12 4.63
CA SER A 41 31.01 -12.98 4.38
C SER A 41 30.94 -13.54 2.95
N SER A 42 32.06 -13.56 2.26
CA SER A 42 32.17 -14.22 0.95
C SER A 42 32.13 -15.75 1.05
N LYS A 43 32.22 -16.29 2.27
CA LYS A 43 32.14 -17.73 2.51
C LYS A 43 30.94 -18.04 3.40
N PRO A 44 30.07 -18.98 3.01
CA PRO A 44 28.99 -19.43 3.88
C PRO A 44 29.53 -19.92 5.24
N GLN A 45 28.93 -19.44 6.32
CA GLN A 45 29.22 -19.91 7.66
C GLN A 45 27.95 -20.55 8.24
N GLY A 46 27.97 -21.83 8.46
CA GLY A 46 26.83 -22.57 8.99
C GLY A 46 25.92 -23.15 7.92
N THR A 47 24.69 -23.51 8.30
CA THR A 47 23.70 -24.10 7.42
C THR A 47 23.02 -22.98 6.64
N THR A 48 23.03 -23.08 5.31
CA THR A 48 22.26 -22.15 4.44
C THR A 48 20.76 -22.40 4.61
N VAL A 49 20.04 -21.40 5.09
CA VAL A 49 18.57 -21.45 5.28
C VAL A 49 17.81 -20.92 4.08
N ALA A 50 18.41 -20.00 3.31
CA ALA A 50 17.82 -19.45 2.09
C ALA A 50 18.91 -19.03 1.13
N THR A 51 18.65 -19.21 -0.14
CA THR A 51 19.50 -18.71 -1.24
C THR A 51 18.67 -17.75 -2.06
N VAL A 52 19.24 -16.56 -2.37
CA VAL A 52 18.63 -15.60 -3.29
C VAL A 52 19.38 -15.73 -4.62
N GLU A 53 18.70 -16.23 -5.62
CA GLU A 53 19.23 -16.35 -6.98
C GLU A 53 18.84 -15.10 -7.77
N GLY A 54 19.82 -14.31 -8.17
CA GLY A 54 19.66 -13.04 -8.87
C GLY A 54 19.75 -13.14 -10.38
N THR A 55 19.49 -14.29 -10.98
CA THR A 55 19.69 -14.54 -12.41
C THR A 55 18.47 -14.27 -13.28
N GLU A 56 17.28 -14.10 -12.70
CA GLU A 56 16.08 -13.79 -13.45
C GLU A 56 15.77 -12.29 -13.39
N GLU A 57 15.56 -11.69 -14.55
CA GLU A 57 15.03 -10.34 -14.65
C GLU A 57 13.55 -10.35 -14.26
N GLY A 58 13.28 -10.10 -13.00
CA GLY A 58 11.93 -9.91 -12.49
C GLY A 58 11.38 -8.52 -12.81
N THR A 59 10.13 -8.29 -12.45
CA THR A 59 9.53 -6.96 -12.50
C THR A 59 10.31 -6.00 -11.60
N VAL A 60 10.74 -4.89 -12.15
CA VAL A 60 11.45 -3.86 -11.40
C VAL A 60 10.52 -3.30 -10.31
N PHE A 61 10.94 -3.43 -9.07
CA PHE A 61 10.25 -2.77 -7.96
C PHE A 61 10.32 -1.25 -8.13
N ARG A 62 9.19 -0.57 -8.15
CA ARG A 62 9.12 0.86 -8.47
C ARG A 62 8.86 1.73 -7.26
N ALA A 63 8.01 1.29 -6.33
CA ALA A 63 7.57 2.15 -5.24
C ALA A 63 6.89 1.39 -4.10
N TRP A 64 6.85 2.08 -2.95
CA TRP A 64 5.95 1.79 -1.84
C TRP A 64 4.84 2.82 -1.78
N GLY A 65 3.71 2.43 -1.22
CA GLY A 65 2.56 3.30 -1.06
C GLY A 65 1.63 2.88 0.08
N THR A 66 0.62 3.70 0.30
CA THR A 66 -0.42 3.47 1.30
C THR A 66 -1.81 3.70 0.70
N THR A 67 -2.85 3.45 1.49
CA THR A 67 -4.24 3.78 1.15
C THR A 67 -4.67 5.01 1.94
N PHE A 68 -5.50 5.85 1.35
CA PHE A 68 -6.13 7.00 1.99
C PHE A 68 -7.60 6.68 2.26
N ASN A 69 -8.02 6.75 3.52
CA ASN A 69 -9.35 6.36 3.97
C ASN A 69 -10.00 7.44 4.85
N GLU A 70 -11.31 7.37 5.05
CA GLU A 70 -12.01 8.32 5.93
C GLU A 70 -11.56 8.21 7.40
N LEU A 71 -11.45 6.98 7.92
CA LEU A 71 -11.04 6.77 9.30
C LEU A 71 -9.58 7.19 9.56
N ASP A 72 -8.72 7.15 8.54
CA ASP A 72 -7.36 7.70 8.63
C ASP A 72 -7.41 9.22 8.82
N TRP A 73 -8.30 9.90 8.10
CA TRP A 73 -8.51 11.34 8.26
C TRP A 73 -9.03 11.68 9.65
N ASP A 74 -9.93 10.88 10.20
CA ASP A 74 -10.45 11.08 11.55
C ASP A 74 -9.33 10.93 12.58
N ALA A 75 -8.55 9.86 12.50
CA ALA A 75 -7.42 9.63 13.39
C ALA A 75 -6.36 10.75 13.26
N PHE A 76 -6.07 11.16 12.03
CA PHE A 76 -5.12 12.23 11.76
C PHE A 76 -5.54 13.57 12.38
N ASN A 77 -6.83 13.87 12.41
CA ASN A 77 -7.35 15.10 13.02
C ASN A 77 -7.38 15.07 14.56
N LEU A 78 -7.16 13.93 15.20
CA LEU A 78 -6.97 13.86 16.66
C LEU A 78 -5.57 14.32 17.08
N LEU A 79 -4.63 14.36 16.15
CA LEU A 79 -3.26 14.77 16.40
C LEU A 79 -3.13 16.29 16.44
N SER A 80 -2.19 16.78 17.22
CA SER A 80 -1.75 18.17 17.13
C SER A 80 -1.11 18.48 15.77
N ARG A 81 -0.94 19.74 15.43
CA ARG A 81 -0.32 20.13 14.15
C ARG A 81 1.10 19.59 14.01
N ASP A 82 1.89 19.63 15.05
CA ASP A 82 3.26 19.15 15.05
C ASP A 82 3.32 17.63 14.85
N GLU A 83 2.41 16.87 15.48
CA GLU A 83 2.30 15.44 15.28
C GLU A 83 1.79 15.09 13.87
N GLN A 84 0.85 15.87 13.32
CA GLN A 84 0.40 15.72 11.92
C GLN A 84 1.56 15.90 10.94
N ASP A 85 2.37 16.94 11.15
CA ASP A 85 3.53 17.21 10.30
C ASP A 85 4.60 16.13 10.46
N GLU A 86 4.85 15.64 11.68
CA GLU A 86 5.78 14.53 11.92
C GLU A 86 5.32 13.24 11.22
N VAL A 87 4.05 12.85 11.37
CA VAL A 87 3.51 11.65 10.72
C VAL A 87 3.65 11.74 9.21
N MET A 88 3.25 12.86 8.60
CA MET A 88 3.35 13.04 7.15
C MET A 88 4.79 13.05 6.67
N HIS A 89 5.69 13.70 7.41
CA HIS A 89 7.12 13.68 7.10
C HIS A 89 7.67 12.25 7.12
N ARG A 90 7.42 11.49 8.18
CA ARG A 90 7.93 10.12 8.32
C ARG A 90 7.40 9.19 7.24
N LEU A 91 6.15 9.38 6.81
CA LEU A 91 5.52 8.55 5.79
C LEU A 91 5.95 8.91 4.36
N PHE A 92 6.04 10.20 4.03
CA PHE A 92 6.09 10.66 2.64
C PHE A 92 7.35 11.47 2.27
N ALA A 93 8.06 12.06 3.22
CA ALA A 93 9.23 12.86 2.87
C ALA A 93 10.38 12.01 2.32
N PRO A 94 11.22 12.56 1.41
CA PRO A 94 12.37 11.84 0.84
C PRO A 94 13.40 11.39 1.88
N ASP A 95 13.46 12.08 3.00
CA ASP A 95 14.31 11.78 4.17
C ASP A 95 13.54 11.13 5.32
N GLY A 96 12.24 10.85 5.13
CA GLY A 96 11.39 10.16 6.07
C GLY A 96 11.65 8.64 6.16
N ASP A 97 10.93 7.99 7.07
CA ASP A 97 11.13 6.56 7.37
C ASP A 97 10.67 5.66 6.21
N LEU A 98 9.46 5.89 5.67
CA LEU A 98 8.82 5.01 4.70
C LEU A 98 8.91 5.50 3.25
N ARG A 99 9.01 6.80 3.04
CA ARG A 99 9.22 7.43 1.72
C ARG A 99 8.20 6.98 0.68
N PHE A 100 6.93 6.94 1.06
CA PHE A 100 5.85 6.55 0.16
C PHE A 100 5.74 7.53 -1.01
N THR A 101 5.68 6.99 -2.22
CA THR A 101 5.53 7.75 -3.46
C THR A 101 4.23 7.43 -4.19
N HIS A 102 3.48 6.45 -3.70
CA HIS A 102 2.23 6.01 -4.30
C HIS A 102 1.11 5.99 -3.24
N GLY A 103 -0.10 6.23 -3.69
CA GLY A 103 -1.29 6.18 -2.86
C GLY A 103 -2.48 5.56 -3.58
N ARG A 104 -3.27 4.77 -2.87
CA ARG A 104 -4.55 4.26 -3.33
C ARG A 104 -5.67 5.08 -2.73
N VAL A 105 -6.62 5.49 -3.57
CA VAL A 105 -7.88 6.11 -3.15
C VAL A 105 -9.01 5.19 -3.57
N SER A 106 -9.90 4.86 -2.64
CA SER A 106 -11.11 4.11 -2.99
C SER A 106 -12.08 5.01 -3.74
N MET A 107 -12.70 4.45 -4.79
CA MET A 107 -13.93 5.01 -5.35
C MET A 107 -15.09 4.42 -4.57
N ASN A 108 -15.90 5.28 -3.96
CA ASN A 108 -16.96 4.92 -3.03
C ASN A 108 -16.42 4.38 -1.68
N ALA A 109 -17.32 3.98 -0.79
CA ALA A 109 -16.96 3.46 0.53
C ALA A 109 -16.07 2.22 0.45
N ASN A 110 -15.15 2.13 1.39
CA ASN A 110 -14.33 0.94 1.64
C ASN A 110 -14.50 0.50 3.10
N ASP A 111 -13.76 -0.53 3.53
CA ASP A 111 -13.84 -1.08 4.88
C ASP A 111 -13.48 -0.06 5.99
N TYR A 112 -12.79 1.01 5.62
CA TYR A 112 -12.39 2.10 6.52
C TYR A 112 -13.20 3.38 6.27
N ALA A 113 -14.39 3.26 5.67
CA ALA A 113 -15.36 4.34 5.60
C ALA A 113 -16.25 4.33 6.86
N ARG A 114 -16.73 5.51 7.27
CA ARG A 114 -17.64 5.65 8.43
C ARG A 114 -19.00 5.00 8.20
N SER A 115 -19.41 4.89 6.95
CA SER A 115 -20.64 4.23 6.51
C SER A 115 -20.57 3.94 5.02
N TRP A 116 -21.41 3.05 4.55
CA TRP A 116 -21.54 2.81 3.12
C TRP A 116 -22.03 4.07 2.40
N TYR A 117 -21.46 4.35 1.26
CA TYR A 117 -21.86 5.43 0.35
C TYR A 117 -21.30 5.16 -1.04
N SER A 118 -21.96 5.73 -2.03
CA SER A 118 -21.37 5.87 -3.36
C SER A 118 -21.33 7.34 -3.78
N CYS A 119 -20.62 7.61 -4.86
CA CYS A 119 -20.58 8.96 -5.44
C CYS A 119 -21.91 9.34 -6.14
N ASP A 120 -22.82 8.39 -6.28
CA ASP A 120 -24.14 8.61 -6.85
C ASP A 120 -25.16 7.63 -6.27
N ASP A 121 -25.84 8.02 -5.20
CA ASP A 121 -26.83 7.19 -4.50
C ASP A 121 -28.27 7.47 -4.98
N VAL A 122 -28.45 8.27 -6.06
CA VAL A 122 -29.77 8.57 -6.62
C VAL A 122 -30.20 7.47 -7.57
N VAL A 123 -31.27 6.77 -7.21
CA VAL A 123 -31.79 5.65 -8.00
C VAL A 123 -32.11 6.05 -9.44
N GLY A 124 -31.52 5.34 -10.39
CA GLY A 124 -31.79 5.53 -11.82
C GLY A 124 -31.07 6.72 -12.45
N ASP A 125 -30.09 7.34 -11.78
CA ASP A 125 -29.35 8.47 -12.35
C ASP A 125 -28.26 8.00 -13.35
N LEU A 126 -28.67 7.32 -14.40
CA LEU A 126 -27.77 6.92 -15.49
C LEU A 126 -27.08 8.08 -16.21
N GLY A 127 -27.62 9.30 -16.03
CA GLY A 127 -27.06 10.53 -16.59
C GLY A 127 -26.02 11.21 -15.71
N LEU A 128 -25.70 10.64 -14.53
CA LEU A 128 -24.74 11.14 -13.56
C LEU A 128 -25.00 12.60 -13.14
N ARG A 129 -26.27 13.02 -13.07
CA ARG A 129 -26.65 14.38 -12.73
C ARG A 129 -26.46 14.70 -11.25
N HIS A 130 -26.46 13.66 -10.43
CA HIS A 130 -26.30 13.73 -8.98
C HIS A 130 -24.94 13.20 -8.52
N PHE A 131 -24.11 12.74 -9.47
CA PHE A 131 -22.73 12.31 -9.16
C PHE A 131 -21.98 13.43 -8.46
N ASN A 132 -21.38 13.12 -7.32
CA ASN A 132 -20.57 14.08 -6.58
C ASN A 132 -19.51 13.37 -5.70
N ILE A 133 -18.47 14.13 -5.37
CA ILE A 133 -17.39 13.71 -4.47
C ILE A 133 -17.31 14.61 -3.23
N GLU A 134 -18.44 15.19 -2.82
CA GLU A 134 -18.46 16.14 -1.69
C GLU A 134 -18.04 15.49 -0.38
N ARG A 135 -18.28 14.18 -0.23
CA ARG A 135 -17.82 13.43 0.92
C ARG A 135 -16.29 13.31 0.94
N ASP A 136 -15.70 12.97 -0.19
CA ASP A 136 -14.24 12.81 -0.30
C ASP A 136 -13.48 14.13 -0.17
N LYS A 137 -14.10 15.24 -0.59
CA LYS A 137 -13.55 16.59 -0.42
C LYS A 137 -13.36 16.98 1.04
N ARG A 138 -14.06 16.33 1.97
CA ARG A 138 -14.00 16.65 3.41
C ARG A 138 -13.03 15.78 4.19
N ASN A 139 -12.52 14.70 3.61
CA ASN A 139 -11.68 13.74 4.32
C ASN A 139 -10.53 13.20 3.45
N ILE A 140 -10.77 12.32 2.51
CA ILE A 140 -9.74 11.62 1.72
C ILE A 140 -8.87 12.61 0.93
N ILE A 141 -9.48 13.60 0.28
CA ILE A 141 -8.74 14.59 -0.52
C ILE A 141 -7.85 15.47 0.36
N PRO A 142 -8.31 16.03 1.49
CA PRO A 142 -7.41 16.76 2.39
C PRO A 142 -6.25 15.91 2.93
N LEU A 143 -6.48 14.63 3.25
CA LEU A 143 -5.43 13.73 3.71
C LEU A 143 -4.37 13.50 2.61
N ALA A 144 -4.81 13.22 1.38
CA ALA A 144 -3.90 13.06 0.25
C ALA A 144 -3.11 14.35 -0.04
N ARG A 145 -3.76 15.51 0.09
CA ARG A 145 -3.07 16.81 -0.05
C ARG A 145 -2.06 17.08 1.06
N ALA A 146 -2.32 16.62 2.28
CA ALA A 146 -1.33 16.69 3.35
C ALA A 146 -0.08 15.86 3.01
N ALA A 147 -0.26 14.66 2.45
CA ALA A 147 0.85 13.84 1.96
C ALA A 147 1.61 14.51 0.80
N GLN A 148 0.90 15.15 -0.13
CA GLN A 148 1.52 15.84 -1.27
C GLN A 148 2.41 17.01 -0.89
N LYS A 149 2.27 17.60 0.28
CA LYS A 149 3.21 18.62 0.77
C LYS A 149 4.62 18.07 0.95
N TYR A 150 4.75 16.80 1.33
CA TYR A 150 6.02 16.11 1.57
C TYR A 150 6.50 15.30 0.36
N CYS A 151 5.57 14.82 -0.48
CA CYS A 151 5.84 14.14 -1.73
C CYS A 151 5.03 14.78 -2.87
N PRO A 152 5.49 15.91 -3.46
CA PRO A 152 4.75 16.61 -4.52
C PRO A 152 4.45 15.75 -5.74
N GLN A 153 5.29 14.75 -6.01
CA GLN A 153 5.12 13.79 -7.11
C GLN A 153 4.34 12.54 -6.72
N LEU A 154 3.63 12.55 -5.58
CA LEU A 154 2.80 11.43 -5.13
C LEU A 154 1.85 10.99 -6.25
N GLN A 155 1.99 9.75 -6.68
CA GLN A 155 1.13 9.14 -7.68
C GLN A 155 -0.07 8.48 -7.00
N LEU A 156 -1.26 8.84 -7.46
CA LEU A 156 -2.50 8.27 -6.92
C LEU A 156 -3.17 7.39 -7.97
N PHE A 157 -3.67 6.26 -7.54
CA PHE A 157 -4.58 5.46 -8.34
C PHE A 157 -5.89 5.26 -7.59
N MET A 158 -6.97 5.15 -8.34
CA MET A 158 -8.30 4.91 -7.80
C MET A 158 -8.73 3.48 -8.02
N SER A 159 -9.41 2.92 -7.03
CA SER A 159 -9.89 1.55 -7.04
C SER A 159 -11.38 1.54 -6.72
N PRO A 160 -12.24 1.13 -7.66
CA PRO A 160 -13.66 0.97 -7.37
C PRO A 160 -13.87 -0.19 -6.40
N TRP A 161 -14.74 0.03 -5.41
CA TRP A 161 -15.07 -0.96 -4.40
C TRP A 161 -16.40 -1.64 -4.67
N SER A 162 -17.45 -0.86 -4.84
CA SER A 162 -18.78 -1.35 -5.20
C SER A 162 -19.46 -0.32 -6.09
N PRO A 163 -20.26 -0.73 -7.06
CA PRO A 163 -21.19 0.18 -7.70
C PRO A 163 -22.22 0.69 -6.68
N PRO A 164 -22.94 1.77 -6.98
CA PRO A 164 -24.06 2.21 -6.17
C PRO A 164 -25.06 1.09 -5.88
N ALA A 165 -25.64 1.07 -4.69
CA ALA A 165 -26.59 0.03 -4.29
C ALA A 165 -27.75 -0.14 -5.25
N TRP A 166 -28.25 0.95 -5.82
CA TRP A 166 -29.36 0.94 -6.78
C TRP A 166 -29.01 0.26 -8.12
N MET A 167 -27.71 0.11 -8.45
CA MET A 167 -27.26 -0.61 -9.64
C MET A 167 -27.09 -2.12 -9.40
N LYS A 168 -27.32 -2.58 -8.18
CA LYS A 168 -27.13 -3.98 -7.76
C LYS A 168 -28.47 -4.64 -7.51
N ILE A 169 -28.57 -5.93 -7.78
CA ILE A 169 -29.81 -6.66 -7.57
C ILE A 169 -30.18 -6.83 -6.11
N ASN A 170 -29.20 -6.86 -5.22
CA ASN A 170 -29.45 -6.91 -3.77
C ASN A 170 -29.83 -5.54 -3.17
N HIS A 171 -29.78 -4.46 -3.97
CA HIS A 171 -30.06 -3.11 -3.54
C HIS A 171 -29.30 -2.67 -2.28
N ASP A 172 -28.12 -3.28 -2.04
CA ASP A 172 -27.28 -2.99 -0.91
C ASP A 172 -25.82 -2.79 -1.34
N TYR A 173 -25.04 -2.06 -0.53
CA TYR A 173 -23.65 -1.78 -0.83
C TYR A 173 -22.76 -3.03 -0.74
N PRO A 174 -22.84 -3.88 0.31
CA PRO A 174 -22.10 -5.14 0.37
C PRO A 174 -22.49 -6.13 -0.71
N VAL A 175 -21.63 -7.11 -0.94
CA VAL A 175 -21.95 -8.25 -1.83
C VAL A 175 -22.86 -9.26 -1.11
N VAL A 176 -23.59 -10.05 -1.89
CA VAL A 176 -24.37 -11.19 -1.39
C VAL A 176 -23.73 -12.51 -1.83
N PRO A 177 -23.90 -13.60 -1.09
CA PRO A 177 -23.54 -14.93 -1.56
C PRO A 177 -24.32 -15.30 -2.81
N SER A 178 -23.65 -15.92 -3.76
CA SER A 178 -24.25 -16.44 -4.99
C SER A 178 -23.49 -17.69 -5.46
N PRO A 179 -23.99 -18.43 -6.46
CA PRO A 179 -23.24 -19.54 -7.05
C PRO A 179 -21.86 -19.15 -7.59
N HIS A 180 -21.66 -17.87 -7.88
CA HIS A 180 -20.39 -17.30 -8.37
C HIS A 180 -19.56 -16.62 -7.29
N ASN A 181 -20.12 -16.44 -6.10
CA ASN A 181 -19.48 -15.84 -4.95
C ASN A 181 -19.77 -16.68 -3.70
N THR A 182 -18.93 -17.68 -3.49
CA THR A 182 -19.08 -18.68 -2.41
C THR A 182 -18.47 -18.20 -1.10
N MET A 183 -18.93 -17.06 -0.57
CA MET A 183 -18.50 -16.58 0.73
C MET A 183 -18.98 -17.51 1.85
N ASP A 184 -18.12 -17.77 2.83
CA ASP A 184 -18.50 -18.56 3.99
C ASP A 184 -19.46 -17.78 4.91
N SER A 185 -20.68 -18.29 5.07
CA SER A 185 -21.70 -17.70 5.95
C SER A 185 -21.28 -17.55 7.42
N ARG A 186 -20.22 -18.25 7.85
CA ARG A 186 -19.65 -18.12 9.20
C ARG A 186 -18.81 -16.87 9.41
N GLN A 187 -18.51 -16.13 8.37
CA GLN A 187 -17.67 -14.93 8.42
C GLN A 187 -18.45 -13.67 8.79
N GLY A 188 -19.40 -13.73 9.65
CA GLY A 188 -20.06 -12.61 10.36
C GLY A 188 -20.61 -11.43 9.54
N TYR A 189 -19.89 -10.95 8.54
CA TYR A 189 -20.32 -9.84 7.68
C TYR A 189 -21.41 -10.24 6.67
N LEU A 190 -21.70 -11.52 6.54
CA LEU A 190 -22.85 -12.01 5.78
C LEU A 190 -24.18 -11.68 6.44
N LEU A 191 -24.18 -11.25 7.70
CA LEU A 191 -25.40 -10.82 8.41
C LEU A 191 -26.09 -9.62 7.76
N TYR A 192 -25.36 -8.88 6.94
CA TYR A 192 -25.89 -7.71 6.22
C TYR A 192 -26.25 -8.02 4.77
N MET A 193 -26.22 -9.27 4.39
CA MET A 193 -26.47 -9.68 3.01
C MET A 193 -27.90 -10.14 2.87
N ASP A 194 -28.43 -9.79 1.73
CA ASP A 194 -29.75 -10.21 1.28
C ASP A 194 -29.83 -11.75 1.15
N ASP A 195 -30.96 -12.25 0.72
CA ASP A 195 -31.33 -13.68 0.56
C ASP A 195 -30.41 -14.55 -0.31
N GLY A 196 -29.32 -13.98 -0.82
CA GLY A 196 -28.36 -14.71 -1.68
C GLY A 196 -28.88 -15.01 -3.07
N ARG A 197 -29.86 -14.27 -3.57
CA ARG A 197 -30.37 -14.45 -4.93
C ARG A 197 -29.26 -14.31 -5.96
N ALA A 198 -29.25 -15.21 -6.91
CA ALA A 198 -28.45 -15.04 -8.11
C ALA A 198 -28.96 -13.84 -8.93
N LEU A 199 -28.07 -13.23 -9.70
CA LEU A 199 -28.45 -12.20 -10.67
C LEU A 199 -29.50 -12.75 -11.62
N ASP A 200 -30.66 -12.09 -11.70
CA ASP A 200 -31.61 -12.36 -12.75
C ASP A 200 -31.02 -11.89 -14.09
N PRO A 201 -30.96 -12.72 -15.12
CA PRO A 201 -30.45 -12.32 -16.43
C PRO A 201 -31.16 -11.11 -17.04
N ASP A 202 -32.41 -10.88 -16.67
CA ASP A 202 -33.16 -9.71 -17.15
C ASP A 202 -32.81 -8.44 -16.37
N GLU A 203 -32.46 -8.55 -15.08
CA GLU A 203 -31.91 -7.46 -14.28
C GLU A 203 -30.52 -7.05 -14.76
N MET A 204 -29.70 -8.01 -15.20
CA MET A 204 -28.36 -7.74 -15.77
C MET A 204 -28.40 -6.90 -17.07
N LYS A 205 -29.52 -6.90 -17.81
CA LYS A 205 -29.67 -6.08 -19.03
C LYS A 205 -29.91 -4.60 -18.73
N LEU A 206 -30.16 -4.26 -17.47
CA LEU A 206 -30.38 -2.89 -17.00
C LEU A 206 -29.08 -2.23 -16.46
N LEU A 207 -27.99 -3.00 -16.37
CA LEU A 207 -26.65 -2.55 -15.99
C LEU A 207 -25.78 -2.37 -17.25
#